data_74c8c27e5825eca3f950f2e5b4d34873
#
_entry.id   74c8c27e5825eca3f950f2e5b4d34873
#
_cell.length_a   1.000
_cell.length_b   1.000
_cell.length_c   1.000
_cell.angle_alpha   90.00
_cell.angle_beta   90.00
_cell.angle_gamma   90.00
#
_symmetry.space_group_name_H-M   'P 1'
#
loop_
_entity.id
_entity.type
_entity.pdbx_description
1 polymer ?
#
loop_
_entity_poly.entity_id
_entity_poly.type
_entity_poly.pdbx_seq_one_letter_code
_entity_poly.pdbx_strand_id
1 'polypeptide(L)'
;YLDVMAAMLNAGADVNARLTKSLWYTTYNRDLLGVDRAGATAFWRAAYALDIDAMRLLLAHGADPHRPTLKVPGRNRAANPDPSDLAPVPLGGPAVSPLLAASGVGYGQGDAGNSHRHVPDGWLPAVRFLVEELGADVHFRDHNGYNAIHHAAARGDDAVILYLVGRGVDVTQMSRRGQTTVD
;
A
#
# COMPACT_ATOMS: atom_id res chain seq x y z
N TYR A 1 16.67 12.73 7.99
CA TYR A 1 15.21 12.88 7.81
C TYR A 1 14.44 12.42 9.06
N LEU A 2 14.84 11.36 9.76
CA LEU A 2 14.18 10.90 10.99
C LEU A 2 14.17 11.98 12.08
N ASP A 3 15.28 12.72 12.23
CA ASP A 3 15.37 13.82 13.20
C ASP A 3 14.36 14.95 12.88
N VAL A 4 14.17 15.24 11.59
CA VAL A 4 13.17 16.21 11.17
C VAL A 4 11.75 15.72 11.44
N MET A 5 11.46 14.44 11.14
CA MET A 5 10.17 13.85 11.47
C MET A 5 9.91 13.89 12.97
N ALA A 6 10.88 13.49 13.78
CA ALA A 6 10.77 13.53 15.24
C ALA A 6 10.52 14.96 15.76
N ALA A 7 11.24 15.95 15.23
CA ALA A 7 11.04 17.36 15.60
C ALA A 7 9.64 17.85 15.27
N MET A 8 9.11 17.51 14.08
CA MET A 8 7.74 17.87 13.68
C MET A 8 6.69 17.22 14.59
N LEU A 9 6.85 15.93 14.90
CA LEU A 9 5.94 15.19 15.76
C LEU A 9 5.97 15.73 17.20
N ASN A 10 7.17 16.01 17.73
CA ASN A 10 7.34 16.64 19.04
C ASN A 10 6.75 18.06 19.10
N ALA A 11 6.71 18.77 17.98
CA ALA A 11 6.05 20.07 17.86
C ALA A 11 4.52 19.99 17.71
N GLY A 12 3.92 18.78 17.78
CA GLY A 12 2.49 18.57 17.74
C GLY A 12 1.90 18.34 16.36
N ALA A 13 2.70 17.95 15.37
CA ALA A 13 2.16 17.53 14.08
C ALA A 13 1.24 16.30 14.26
N ASP A 14 0.06 16.31 13.62
CA ASP A 14 -0.86 15.16 13.65
C ASP A 14 -0.24 13.99 12.87
N VAL A 15 0.22 12.97 13.60
CA VAL A 15 0.83 11.76 13.04
C VAL A 15 -0.11 10.98 12.13
N ASN A 16 -1.43 11.15 12.33
CA ASN A 16 -2.47 10.47 11.58
C ASN A 16 -3.14 11.37 10.51
N ALA A 17 -2.58 12.55 10.25
CA ALA A 17 -3.06 13.44 9.19
C ALA A 17 -3.14 12.70 7.85
N ARG A 18 -4.25 12.92 7.12
CA ARG A 18 -4.47 12.34 5.81
C ARG A 18 -4.09 13.31 4.70
N LEU A 19 -3.47 12.79 3.67
CA LEU A 19 -3.16 13.55 2.47
C LEU A 19 -4.45 14.00 1.77
N THR A 20 -4.63 15.30 1.63
CA THR A 20 -5.81 15.89 0.97
C THR A 20 -5.53 16.29 -0.48
N LYS A 21 -4.24 16.47 -0.83
CA LYS A 21 -3.78 16.84 -2.17
C LYS A 21 -2.62 15.95 -2.57
N SER A 22 -2.44 15.77 -3.87
CA SER A 22 -1.28 15.08 -4.41
C SER A 22 -0.04 15.97 -4.30
N LEU A 23 0.88 15.62 -3.39
CA LEU A 23 2.12 16.37 -3.15
C LEU A 23 3.37 15.64 -3.64
N TRP A 24 3.22 14.40 -4.11
CA TRP A 24 4.37 13.58 -4.47
C TRP A 24 4.62 13.65 -5.98
N TYR A 25 5.22 14.73 -6.41
CA TYR A 25 5.66 14.89 -7.78
C TYR A 25 7.10 14.41 -7.91
N THR A 26 7.34 13.64 -8.95
CA THR A 26 8.70 13.17 -9.28
C THR A 26 9.27 13.95 -10.45
N THR A 27 8.45 14.24 -11.45
CA THR A 27 8.85 15.04 -12.61
C THR A 27 7.63 15.72 -13.23
N TYR A 28 7.76 16.97 -13.65
CA TYR A 28 6.80 17.70 -14.51
C TYR A 28 5.32 17.58 -14.10
N ASN A 29 5.02 17.59 -12.81
CA ASN A 29 3.66 17.49 -12.28
C ASN A 29 2.91 16.18 -12.65
N ARG A 30 3.61 15.13 -13.04
CA ARG A 30 3.01 13.81 -13.29
C ARG A 30 3.09 12.94 -12.04
N ASP A 31 1.98 12.28 -11.77
CA ASP A 31 1.96 11.19 -10.79
C ASP A 31 2.42 9.90 -11.45
N LEU A 32 3.56 9.43 -11.03
CA LEU A 32 4.19 8.24 -11.59
C LEU A 32 4.03 7.00 -10.70
N LEU A 33 3.36 7.12 -9.55
CA LEU A 33 3.27 6.01 -8.60
C LEU A 33 2.30 4.91 -9.01
N GLY A 34 1.34 5.21 -9.88
CA GLY A 34 0.34 4.23 -10.30
C GLY A 34 -0.58 3.72 -9.18
N VAL A 35 -0.64 4.42 -8.03
CA VAL A 35 -1.40 4.03 -6.85
C VAL A 35 -2.27 5.17 -6.33
N ASP A 36 -3.49 4.85 -5.90
CA ASP A 36 -4.37 5.80 -5.23
C ASP A 36 -3.81 6.16 -3.85
N ARG A 37 -3.29 7.37 -3.72
CA ARG A 37 -2.70 7.88 -2.47
C ARG A 37 -3.58 8.89 -1.73
N ALA A 38 -4.78 9.17 -2.23
CA ALA A 38 -5.73 10.02 -1.54
C ALA A 38 -5.99 9.47 -0.14
N GLY A 39 -5.87 10.32 0.87
CA GLY A 39 -6.01 9.91 2.26
C GLY A 39 -4.85 9.08 2.83
N ALA A 40 -3.70 8.98 2.13
CA ALA A 40 -2.50 8.38 2.69
C ALA A 40 -2.05 9.13 3.95
N THR A 41 -1.54 8.38 4.93
CA THR A 41 -0.89 8.92 6.13
C THR A 41 0.63 8.86 5.99
N ALA A 42 1.36 9.50 6.92
CA ALA A 42 2.82 9.37 6.99
C ALA A 42 3.24 7.92 7.16
N PHE A 43 2.51 7.14 7.99
CA PHE A 43 2.78 5.71 8.17
C PHE A 43 2.59 4.92 6.87
N TRP A 44 1.50 5.15 6.14
CA TRP A 44 1.27 4.52 4.84
C TRP A 44 2.41 4.83 3.86
N ARG A 45 2.89 6.08 3.87
CA ARG A 45 4.01 6.49 3.00
C ARG A 45 5.32 5.82 3.38
N ALA A 46 5.60 5.65 4.69
CA ALA A 46 6.75 4.91 5.18
C ALA A 46 6.68 3.42 4.79
N ALA A 47 5.51 2.78 4.92
CA ALA A 47 5.29 1.41 4.45
C ALA A 47 5.51 1.29 2.93
N TYR A 48 4.99 2.24 2.13
CA TYR A 48 5.25 2.29 0.70
C TYR A 48 6.74 2.44 0.37
N ALA A 49 7.49 3.18 1.19
CA ALA A 49 8.94 3.35 1.04
C ALA A 49 9.76 2.17 1.57
N LEU A 50 9.14 1.19 2.23
CA LEU A 50 9.78 0.07 2.93
C LEU A 50 10.67 0.52 4.09
N ASP A 51 10.35 1.67 4.68
CA ASP A 51 11.14 2.37 5.68
C ASP A 51 10.65 1.99 7.10
N ILE A 52 11.21 0.89 7.64
CA ILE A 52 10.83 0.37 8.95
C ILE A 52 11.18 1.35 10.07
N ASP A 53 12.29 2.08 9.95
CA ASP A 53 12.72 3.04 10.99
C ASP A 53 11.73 4.21 11.06
N ALA A 54 11.29 4.72 9.92
CA ALA A 54 10.23 5.73 9.89
C ALA A 54 8.90 5.18 10.43
N MET A 55 8.52 3.94 10.08
CA MET A 55 7.32 3.30 10.63
C MET A 55 7.40 3.20 12.16
N ARG A 56 8.53 2.75 12.72
CA ARG A 56 8.73 2.66 14.18
C ARG A 56 8.64 4.02 14.86
N LEU A 57 9.27 5.04 14.29
CA LEU A 57 9.20 6.40 14.81
C LEU A 57 7.75 6.92 14.85
N LEU A 58 7.00 6.73 13.77
CA LEU A 58 5.60 7.14 13.68
C LEU A 58 4.71 6.40 14.69
N LEU A 59 4.93 5.09 14.87
CA LEU A 59 4.23 4.28 15.88
C LEU A 59 4.49 4.79 17.30
N ALA A 60 5.72 5.17 17.62
CA ALA A 60 6.08 5.74 18.93
C ALA A 60 5.30 7.05 19.23
N HIS A 61 4.81 7.73 18.19
CA HIS A 61 3.99 8.94 18.30
C HIS A 61 2.48 8.68 18.06
N GLY A 62 2.04 7.42 18.06
CA GLY A 62 0.61 7.06 17.97
C GLY A 62 0.05 6.97 16.56
N ALA A 63 0.90 6.69 15.56
CA ALA A 63 0.40 6.39 14.22
C ALA A 63 -0.47 5.13 14.21
N ASP A 64 -1.58 5.18 13.48
CA ASP A 64 -2.42 4.01 13.22
C ASP A 64 -1.84 3.23 12.03
N PRO A 65 -1.30 2.00 12.23
CA PRO A 65 -0.65 1.22 11.20
C PRO A 65 -1.63 0.55 10.21
N HIS A 66 -2.93 0.63 10.48
CA HIS A 66 -3.94 -0.08 9.68
C HIS A 66 -4.73 0.86 8.76
N ARG A 67 -4.45 2.17 8.78
CA ARG A 67 -5.17 3.14 7.95
C ARG A 67 -4.90 2.97 6.46
N PRO A 68 -5.90 2.55 5.65
CA PRO A 68 -5.76 2.50 4.20
C PRO A 68 -5.88 3.90 3.59
N THR A 69 -5.45 4.03 2.35
CA THR A 69 -5.83 5.15 1.49
C THR A 69 -7.33 5.11 1.18
N LEU A 70 -7.84 6.13 0.52
CA LEU A 70 -9.27 6.27 0.23
C LEU A 70 -9.53 6.07 -1.26
N LYS A 71 -10.60 5.34 -1.58
CA LYS A 71 -11.06 5.19 -2.96
C LYS A 71 -11.51 6.53 -3.52
N VAL A 72 -10.89 6.93 -4.62
CA VAL A 72 -11.25 8.14 -5.38
C VAL A 72 -12.16 7.81 -6.57
N PRO A 73 -12.84 8.79 -7.16
CA PRO A 73 -13.57 8.58 -8.41
C PRO A 73 -12.65 8.04 -9.49
N GLY A 74 -12.97 6.86 -10.03
CA GLY A 74 -12.26 6.29 -11.18
C GLY A 74 -12.62 7.04 -12.46
N ARG A 75 -11.76 6.91 -13.49
CA ARG A 75 -12.17 7.29 -14.85
C ARG A 75 -13.32 6.38 -15.28
N ASN A 76 -14.40 6.97 -15.83
CA ASN A 76 -15.50 6.20 -16.43
C ASN A 76 -14.95 5.29 -17.52
N ARG A 77 -14.73 4.03 -17.19
CA ARG A 77 -14.53 2.94 -18.16
C ARG A 77 -15.81 2.12 -18.15
N ALA A 78 -16.19 1.62 -19.33
CA ALA A 78 -17.29 0.66 -19.41
C ALA A 78 -17.09 -0.42 -18.35
N ALA A 79 -18.12 -0.67 -17.54
CA ALA A 79 -18.05 -1.66 -16.48
C ALA A 79 -17.93 -3.05 -17.13
N ASN A 80 -16.75 -3.64 -17.02
CA ASN A 80 -16.63 -5.08 -17.24
C ASN A 80 -17.34 -5.82 -16.09
N PRO A 81 -17.89 -7.00 -16.33
CA PRO A 81 -18.40 -7.85 -15.27
C PRO A 81 -17.34 -8.01 -14.18
N ASP A 82 -17.74 -7.88 -12.93
CA ASP A 82 -16.86 -8.14 -11.77
C ASP A 82 -17.03 -9.60 -11.36
N PRO A 83 -16.04 -10.47 -11.62
CA PRO A 83 -16.13 -11.89 -11.30
C PRO A 83 -15.70 -12.22 -9.85
N SER A 84 -15.35 -11.22 -9.06
CA SER A 84 -14.76 -11.43 -7.73
C SER A 84 -15.76 -11.71 -6.61
N ASP A 85 -17.05 -11.52 -6.85
CA ASP A 85 -18.14 -11.56 -5.85
C ASP A 85 -17.94 -10.64 -4.63
N LEU A 86 -17.02 -9.68 -4.73
CA LEU A 86 -16.76 -8.73 -3.65
C LEU A 86 -17.81 -7.62 -3.61
N ALA A 87 -18.27 -7.29 -2.40
CA ALA A 87 -19.09 -6.12 -2.19
C ALA A 87 -18.40 -4.85 -2.72
N PRO A 88 -19.11 -3.95 -3.41
CA PRO A 88 -18.52 -2.73 -3.93
C PRO A 88 -18.02 -1.82 -2.82
N VAL A 89 -16.82 -1.28 -2.96
CA VAL A 89 -16.30 -0.26 -2.04
C VAL A 89 -16.84 1.10 -2.45
N PRO A 90 -17.49 1.86 -1.55
CA PRO A 90 -17.99 3.20 -1.87
C PRO A 90 -16.84 4.20 -2.06
N LEU A 91 -17.13 5.36 -2.68
CA LEU A 91 -16.19 6.48 -2.72
C LEU A 91 -15.83 6.93 -1.29
N GLY A 92 -14.57 7.21 -1.03
CA GLY A 92 -14.05 7.51 0.30
C GLY A 92 -13.88 6.29 1.21
N GLY A 93 -14.32 5.11 0.76
CA GLY A 93 -14.06 3.85 1.47
C GLY A 93 -12.60 3.39 1.35
N PRO A 94 -12.23 2.28 2.04
CA PRO A 94 -10.86 1.81 2.10
C PRO A 94 -10.35 1.41 0.71
N ALA A 95 -9.16 1.87 0.34
CA ALA A 95 -8.52 1.53 -0.92
C ALA A 95 -7.30 0.62 -0.68
N VAL A 96 -6.15 1.17 -0.37
CA VAL A 96 -4.88 0.43 -0.28
C VAL A 96 -4.36 0.47 1.15
N SER A 97 -4.20 -0.68 1.80
CA SER A 97 -3.62 -0.76 3.15
C SER A 97 -2.10 -0.55 3.15
N PRO A 98 -1.48 -0.24 4.31
CA PRO A 98 -0.03 -0.19 4.44
C PRO A 98 0.66 -1.51 4.05
N LEU A 99 0.04 -2.66 4.33
CA LEU A 99 0.55 -3.97 3.92
C LEU A 99 0.61 -4.09 2.39
N LEU A 100 -0.45 -3.69 1.67
CA LEU A 100 -0.45 -3.69 0.21
C LEU A 100 0.59 -2.72 -0.35
N ALA A 101 0.77 -1.56 0.31
CA ALA A 101 1.80 -0.60 -0.05
C ALA A 101 3.21 -1.19 0.05
N ALA A 102 3.49 -1.94 1.13
CA ALA A 102 4.75 -2.65 1.33
C ALA A 102 4.90 -3.90 0.43
N SER A 103 3.80 -4.45 -0.10
CA SER A 103 3.83 -5.63 -0.97
C SER A 103 4.06 -5.32 -2.45
N GLY A 104 4.14 -4.03 -2.83
CA GLY A 104 4.49 -3.64 -4.20
C GLY A 104 3.36 -3.02 -5.01
N VAL A 105 2.29 -2.53 -4.37
CA VAL A 105 1.23 -1.81 -5.09
C VAL A 105 1.82 -0.71 -5.98
N GLY A 106 1.36 -0.62 -7.22
CA GLY A 106 1.84 0.36 -8.20
C GLY A 106 3.22 0.05 -8.82
N TYR A 107 3.85 -1.08 -8.48
CA TYR A 107 5.10 -1.50 -9.11
C TYR A 107 4.88 -1.72 -10.61
N GLY A 108 5.77 -1.18 -11.44
CA GLY A 108 5.68 -1.31 -12.90
C GLY A 108 4.54 -0.55 -13.57
N GLN A 109 3.67 0.11 -12.81
CA GLN A 109 2.54 0.89 -13.33
C GLN A 109 2.85 2.38 -13.43
N GLY A 110 3.91 2.72 -14.08
CA GLY A 110 4.32 4.11 -14.27
C GLY A 110 5.82 4.20 -14.47
N ASP A 111 6.26 5.38 -14.89
CA ASP A 111 7.66 5.60 -15.28
C ASP A 111 8.64 5.56 -14.08
N ALA A 112 8.12 5.51 -12.85
CA ALA A 112 8.92 5.64 -11.63
C ALA A 112 8.78 4.46 -10.66
N GLY A 113 8.31 3.31 -11.10
CA GLY A 113 7.96 2.10 -10.34
C GLY A 113 8.57 1.94 -8.94
N ASN A 114 9.89 2.02 -8.81
CA ASN A 114 10.60 1.87 -7.54
C ASN A 114 11.28 3.13 -7.03
N SER A 115 11.24 4.25 -7.75
CA SER A 115 12.02 5.45 -7.42
C SER A 115 11.66 6.09 -6.07
N HIS A 116 10.56 5.66 -5.46
CA HIS A 116 10.08 6.16 -4.16
C HIS A 116 10.32 5.19 -3.00
N ARG A 117 11.07 4.12 -3.21
CA ARG A 117 11.45 3.20 -2.14
C ARG A 117 12.69 3.73 -1.43
N HIS A 118 12.62 3.81 -0.10
CA HIS A 118 13.78 4.21 0.71
C HIS A 118 14.76 3.04 0.86
N VAL A 119 14.22 1.83 1.00
CA VAL A 119 14.99 0.58 1.08
C VAL A 119 14.57 -0.31 -0.10
N PRO A 120 15.25 -0.24 -1.25
CA PRO A 120 14.82 -0.92 -2.47
C PRO A 120 14.60 -2.43 -2.35
N ASP A 121 15.36 -3.10 -1.48
CA ASP A 121 15.29 -4.56 -1.27
C ASP A 121 14.58 -4.93 0.04
N GLY A 122 13.95 -3.97 0.70
CA GLY A 122 13.33 -4.12 2.02
C GLY A 122 11.93 -4.74 2.03
N TRP A 123 11.50 -5.42 0.97
CA TRP A 123 10.14 -5.91 0.80
C TRP A 123 9.70 -6.92 1.86
N LEU A 124 10.36 -8.06 1.93
CA LEU A 124 10.02 -9.09 2.91
C LEU A 124 10.18 -8.61 4.36
N PRO A 125 11.26 -7.90 4.74
CA PRO A 125 11.35 -7.31 6.07
C PRO A 125 10.19 -6.38 6.42
N ALA A 126 9.77 -5.50 5.51
CA ALA A 126 8.65 -4.57 5.74
C ALA A 126 7.31 -5.31 5.85
N VAL A 127 7.06 -6.29 4.98
CA VAL A 127 5.85 -7.13 5.04
C VAL A 127 5.81 -7.91 6.37
N ARG A 128 6.92 -8.52 6.77
CA ARG A 128 7.00 -9.24 8.06
C ARG A 128 6.77 -8.31 9.24
N PHE A 129 7.38 -7.14 9.25
CA PHE A 129 7.16 -6.14 10.29
C PHE A 129 5.67 -5.80 10.44
N LEU A 130 4.99 -5.51 9.33
CA LEU A 130 3.57 -5.18 9.35
C LEU A 130 2.68 -6.35 9.83
N VAL A 131 3.00 -7.58 9.41
CA VAL A 131 2.20 -8.76 9.74
C VAL A 131 2.52 -9.27 11.15
N GLU A 132 3.81 -9.45 11.47
CA GLU A 132 4.23 -10.13 12.70
C GLU A 132 4.22 -9.22 13.93
N GLU A 133 4.63 -7.96 13.76
CA GLU A 133 4.70 -7.01 14.88
C GLU A 133 3.42 -6.18 15.02
N LEU A 134 2.72 -5.88 13.91
CA LEU A 134 1.58 -4.97 13.93
C LEU A 134 0.24 -5.66 13.63
N GLY A 135 0.24 -6.95 13.31
CA GLY A 135 -0.99 -7.71 13.09
C GLY A 135 -1.78 -7.30 11.85
N ALA A 136 -1.09 -6.85 10.79
CA ALA A 136 -1.76 -6.47 9.55
C ALA A 136 -2.53 -7.66 8.95
N ASP A 137 -3.76 -7.39 8.49
CA ASP A 137 -4.60 -8.41 7.87
C ASP A 137 -4.04 -8.81 6.50
N VAL A 138 -3.52 -10.03 6.40
CA VAL A 138 -2.96 -10.60 5.17
C VAL A 138 -4.02 -10.89 4.10
N HIS A 139 -5.30 -10.97 4.50
CA HIS A 139 -6.44 -11.20 3.61
C HIS A 139 -7.09 -9.91 3.12
N PHE A 140 -6.63 -8.74 3.58
CA PHE A 140 -7.16 -7.47 3.13
C PHE A 140 -7.06 -7.34 1.61
N ARG A 141 -8.16 -6.91 0.99
CA ARG A 141 -8.24 -6.66 -0.46
C ARG A 141 -8.50 -5.20 -0.72
N ASP A 142 -7.79 -4.62 -1.67
CA ASP A 142 -8.01 -3.24 -2.09
C ASP A 142 -9.36 -3.08 -2.82
N HIS A 143 -9.70 -1.83 -3.14
CA HIS A 143 -10.95 -1.52 -3.84
C HIS A 143 -11.05 -2.10 -5.27
N ASN A 144 -9.95 -2.60 -5.85
CA ASN A 144 -9.90 -3.34 -7.10
C ASN A 144 -9.91 -4.86 -6.90
N GLY A 145 -9.92 -5.31 -5.64
CA GLY A 145 -9.94 -6.71 -5.28
C GLY A 145 -8.57 -7.40 -5.25
N TYR A 146 -7.48 -6.65 -5.35
CA TYR A 146 -6.14 -7.20 -5.18
C TYR A 146 -5.77 -7.31 -3.70
N ASN A 147 -5.07 -8.37 -3.33
CA ASN A 147 -4.45 -8.56 -2.03
C ASN A 147 -2.91 -8.47 -2.12
N ALA A 148 -2.21 -8.67 -1.00
CA ALA A 148 -0.76 -8.54 -0.93
C ALA A 148 -0.02 -9.49 -1.89
N ILE A 149 -0.53 -10.71 -2.10
CA ILE A 149 0.13 -11.70 -2.96
C ILE A 149 0.00 -11.35 -4.45
N HIS A 150 -1.09 -10.72 -4.89
CA HIS A 150 -1.21 -10.21 -6.25
C HIS A 150 -0.14 -9.16 -6.56
N HIS A 151 0.11 -8.24 -5.62
CA HIS A 151 1.13 -7.21 -5.80
C HIS A 151 2.55 -7.78 -5.77
N ALA A 152 2.81 -8.77 -4.92
CA ALA A 152 4.09 -9.47 -4.87
C ALA A 152 4.33 -10.28 -6.16
N ALA A 153 3.30 -10.96 -6.69
CA ALA A 153 3.36 -11.71 -7.94
C ALA A 153 3.62 -10.79 -9.15
N ALA A 154 2.90 -9.68 -9.25
CA ALA A 154 3.12 -8.68 -10.32
C ALA A 154 4.55 -8.13 -10.36
N ARG A 155 5.29 -8.24 -9.24
CA ARG A 155 6.68 -7.83 -9.10
C ARG A 155 7.68 -8.99 -9.24
N GLY A 156 7.19 -10.23 -9.19
CA GLY A 156 8.03 -11.44 -9.23
C GLY A 156 8.82 -11.65 -7.93
N ASP A 157 8.24 -11.36 -6.76
CA ASP A 157 8.90 -11.53 -5.47
C ASP A 157 8.53 -12.86 -4.81
N ASP A 158 9.32 -13.88 -5.11
CA ASP A 158 9.12 -15.24 -4.58
C ASP A 158 9.15 -15.27 -3.04
N ALA A 159 10.02 -14.47 -2.41
CA ALA A 159 10.19 -14.48 -0.97
C ALA A 159 8.93 -13.96 -0.25
N VAL A 160 8.33 -12.89 -0.75
CA VAL A 160 7.07 -12.35 -0.20
C VAL A 160 5.90 -13.29 -0.52
N ILE A 161 5.85 -13.86 -1.74
CA ILE A 161 4.82 -14.82 -2.13
C ILE A 161 4.82 -16.02 -1.18
N LEU A 162 5.97 -16.69 -1.01
CA LEU A 162 6.12 -17.86 -0.14
C LEU A 162 5.77 -17.54 1.32
N TYR A 163 6.16 -16.37 1.81
CA TYR A 163 5.80 -15.91 3.15
C TYR A 163 4.28 -15.77 3.30
N LEU A 164 3.60 -15.11 2.36
CA LEU A 164 2.14 -14.89 2.42
C LEU A 164 1.35 -16.19 2.27
N VAL A 165 1.80 -17.11 1.41
CA VAL A 165 1.23 -18.47 1.31
C VAL A 165 1.37 -19.20 2.64
N GLY A 166 2.52 -19.12 3.29
CA GLY A 166 2.74 -19.67 4.62
C GLY A 166 1.85 -19.07 5.72
N ARG A 167 1.27 -17.89 5.47
CA ARG A 167 0.27 -17.24 6.33
C ARG A 167 -1.18 -17.53 5.93
N GLY A 168 -1.40 -18.45 4.98
CA GLY A 168 -2.72 -18.89 4.55
C GLY A 168 -3.40 -18.01 3.51
N VAL A 169 -2.66 -17.15 2.82
CA VAL A 169 -3.24 -16.36 1.72
C VAL A 169 -3.52 -17.27 0.53
N ASP A 170 -4.75 -17.26 0.04
CA ASP A 170 -5.19 -18.06 -1.10
C ASP A 170 -4.72 -17.41 -2.41
N VAL A 171 -3.91 -18.16 -3.18
CA VAL A 171 -3.36 -17.73 -4.47
C VAL A 171 -4.37 -17.77 -5.62
N THR A 172 -5.52 -18.42 -5.43
CA THR A 172 -6.55 -18.56 -6.46
C THR A 172 -7.57 -17.44 -6.45
N GLN A 173 -7.49 -16.53 -5.49
CA GLN A 173 -8.40 -15.39 -5.40
C GLN A 173 -8.31 -14.51 -6.64
N MET A 174 -9.47 -14.15 -7.19
CA MET A 174 -9.56 -13.25 -8.34
C MET A 174 -9.79 -11.81 -7.94
N SER A 175 -9.11 -10.89 -8.61
CA SER A 175 -9.42 -9.46 -8.55
C SER A 175 -10.75 -9.15 -9.25
N ARG A 176 -11.26 -7.90 -9.12
CA ARG A 176 -12.47 -7.46 -9.85
C ARG A 176 -12.31 -7.47 -11.37
N ARG A 177 -11.09 -7.64 -11.87
CA ARG A 177 -10.78 -7.79 -13.31
C ARG A 177 -10.63 -9.24 -13.72
N GLY A 178 -10.86 -10.19 -12.80
CA GLY A 178 -10.69 -11.62 -13.05
C GLY A 178 -9.24 -12.10 -13.05
N GLN A 179 -8.30 -11.26 -12.60
CA GLN A 179 -6.89 -11.63 -12.54
C GLN A 179 -6.59 -12.39 -11.25
N THR A 180 -5.81 -13.44 -11.36
CA THR A 180 -5.25 -14.22 -10.25
C THR A 180 -3.78 -13.84 -10.02
N THR A 181 -3.08 -14.58 -9.16
CA THR A 181 -1.65 -14.37 -8.91
C THR A 181 -0.75 -14.95 -10.00
N VAL A 182 -1.30 -15.68 -10.96
CA VAL A 182 -0.55 -16.33 -12.08
C VAL A 182 -0.84 -15.70 -13.44
N ASP A 183 -1.72 -14.68 -13.50
CA ASP A 183 -2.02 -13.89 -14.69
C ASP A 183 -1.06 -12.68 -14.79
#